data_bd7f3e37a090cdbad495b993e5777bdb
#
_entry.id   bd7f3e37a090cdbad495b993e5777bdb
#
_cell.length_a   1.000
_cell.length_b   1.000
_cell.length_c   1.000
_cell.angle_alpha   90.00
_cell.angle_beta   90.00
_cell.angle_gamma   90.00
#
_symmetry.space_group_name_H-M   'P 1'
#
loop_
_entity.id
_entity.type
_entity.pdbx_description
1 polymer ?
#
loop_
_entity_poly.entity_id
_entity_poly.type
_entity_poly.pdbx_seq_one_letter_code
_entity_poly.pdbx_strand_id
1 'polypeptide(L)'
;MNSLWLSTANSKNFETLNTSLNADVCIIGAGIFGLSCAYYLSKAGLKVIVLEKDSIGEKTTGHTTGKITSAHGLFYNYLVNNFNETFAHDYLFANEEAISNIKNIIDTENIKCDFEYKSNFIYTTNKSEVNQIKAEVETVNYLG
;
A
#
# COMPACT_ATOMS: atom_id res chain seq x y z
N MET A 1 21.30 -2.51 -9.23
CA MET A 1 20.15 -2.84 -10.11
C MET A 1 19.21 -1.65 -10.03
N ASN A 2 18.86 -1.04 -11.16
CA ASN A 2 17.96 0.11 -11.15
C ASN A 2 16.51 -0.38 -10.97
N SER A 3 15.73 0.30 -10.13
CA SER A 3 14.31 0.02 -9.98
C SER A 3 13.55 0.35 -11.27
N LEU A 4 12.63 -0.53 -11.69
CA LEU A 4 11.74 -0.28 -12.81
C LEU A 4 10.93 1.01 -12.56
N TRP A 5 10.38 1.15 -11.38
CA TRP A 5 9.54 2.29 -11.00
C TRP A 5 10.29 3.62 -11.07
N LEU A 6 11.51 3.65 -10.55
CA LEU A 6 12.34 4.86 -10.58
C LEU A 6 12.86 5.19 -12.00
N SER A 7 13.00 4.18 -12.87
CA SER A 7 13.46 4.39 -14.24
C SER A 7 12.35 4.81 -15.19
N THR A 8 11.09 4.50 -14.88
CA THR A 8 9.93 4.79 -15.74
C THR A 8 9.08 5.95 -15.24
N ALA A 9 9.19 6.31 -13.94
CA ALA A 9 8.45 7.42 -13.37
C ALA A 9 9.09 8.77 -13.73
N ASN A 10 8.26 9.73 -14.13
CA ASN A 10 8.67 11.13 -14.24
C ASN A 10 8.67 11.78 -12.85
N SER A 11 9.77 11.65 -12.13
CA SER A 11 9.92 12.31 -10.83
C SER A 11 10.12 13.82 -11.02
N LYS A 12 9.35 14.63 -10.27
CA LYS A 12 9.62 16.06 -10.15
C LYS A 12 10.77 16.26 -9.15
N ASN A 13 11.75 17.06 -9.54
CA ASN A 13 12.73 17.59 -8.62
C ASN A 13 12.17 18.85 -7.95
N PHE A 14 12.31 18.91 -6.66
CA PHE A 14 11.97 20.09 -5.85
C PHE A 14 13.25 20.71 -5.31
N GLU A 15 13.25 22.02 -5.20
CA GLU A 15 14.37 22.73 -4.60
C GLU A 15 14.45 22.46 -3.09
N THR A 16 15.67 22.54 -2.56
CA THR A 16 15.88 22.46 -1.10
C THR A 16 15.15 23.61 -0.41
N LEU A 17 14.38 23.30 0.61
CA LEU A 17 13.69 24.30 1.42
C LEU A 17 14.72 25.17 2.17
N ASN A 18 14.75 26.45 1.84
CA ASN A 18 15.65 27.44 2.42
C ASN A 18 14.91 28.63 3.07
N THR A 19 13.59 28.53 3.20
CA THR A 19 12.72 29.56 3.75
C THR A 19 11.77 29.00 4.80
N SER A 20 11.24 29.85 5.68
CA SER A 20 10.17 29.44 6.58
C SER A 20 8.84 29.40 5.84
N LEU A 21 8.07 28.34 6.02
CA LEU A 21 6.76 28.13 5.47
C LEU A 21 5.74 27.87 6.59
N ASN A 22 4.50 28.30 6.37
CA ASN A 22 3.37 27.97 7.25
C ASN A 22 2.46 26.94 6.57
N ALA A 23 2.05 25.93 7.29
CA ALA A 23 1.11 24.91 6.87
C ALA A 23 0.26 24.45 8.05
N ASP A 24 -0.90 23.84 7.76
CA ASP A 24 -1.72 23.19 8.78
C ASP A 24 -1.10 21.87 9.21
N VAL A 25 -0.49 21.16 8.26
CA VAL A 25 0.18 19.86 8.49
C VAL A 25 1.52 19.80 7.77
N CYS A 26 2.54 19.34 8.49
CA CYS A 26 3.84 19.01 7.93
C CYS A 26 4.08 17.50 8.02
N ILE A 27 4.29 16.86 6.86
CA ILE A 27 4.57 15.41 6.75
C ILE A 27 6.05 15.24 6.48
N ILE A 28 6.70 14.36 7.24
CA ILE A 28 8.13 14.03 7.07
C ILE A 28 8.23 12.68 6.37
N GLY A 29 8.78 12.70 5.16
CA GLY A 29 8.95 11.55 4.28
C GLY A 29 7.93 11.50 3.14
N ALA A 30 8.42 11.41 1.90
CA ALA A 30 7.63 11.31 0.68
C ALA A 30 7.62 9.88 0.11
N GLY A 31 7.47 8.89 0.97
CA GLY A 31 7.11 7.53 0.60
C GLY A 31 5.60 7.39 0.38
N ILE A 32 5.13 6.19 0.05
CA ILE A 32 3.71 5.93 -0.25
C ILE A 32 2.79 6.37 0.89
N PHE A 33 3.16 6.12 2.14
CA PHE A 33 2.37 6.51 3.30
C PHE A 33 2.24 8.04 3.41
N GLY A 34 3.36 8.76 3.37
CA GLY A 34 3.36 10.22 3.50
C GLY A 34 2.63 10.90 2.34
N LEU A 35 2.79 10.40 1.12
CA LEU A 35 2.08 10.92 -0.05
C LEU A 35 0.57 10.64 0.01
N SER A 36 0.16 9.46 0.49
CA SER A 36 -1.25 9.14 0.70
C SER A 36 -1.88 10.05 1.76
N CYS A 37 -1.21 10.26 2.89
CA CYS A 37 -1.65 11.23 3.90
C CYS A 37 -1.78 12.64 3.31
N ALA A 38 -0.77 13.10 2.57
CA ALA A 38 -0.79 14.42 1.93
C ALA A 38 -1.96 14.57 0.97
N TYR A 39 -2.24 13.55 0.17
CA TYR A 39 -3.35 13.53 -0.76
C TYR A 39 -4.70 13.74 -0.05
N TYR A 40 -5.01 12.88 0.93
CA TYR A 40 -6.29 12.97 1.64
C TYR A 40 -6.44 14.25 2.45
N LEU A 41 -5.41 14.69 3.14
CA LEU A 41 -5.44 15.95 3.91
C LEU A 41 -5.62 17.16 3.00
N SER A 42 -4.97 17.18 1.84
CA SER A 42 -5.14 18.24 0.84
C SER A 42 -6.55 18.23 0.23
N LYS A 43 -7.13 17.06 -0.04
CA LYS A 43 -8.53 16.93 -0.47
C LYS A 43 -9.52 17.40 0.61
N ALA A 44 -9.16 17.28 1.88
CA ALA A 44 -9.93 17.83 3.00
C ALA A 44 -9.76 19.36 3.17
N GLY A 45 -9.01 20.03 2.29
CA GLY A 45 -8.83 21.48 2.29
C GLY A 45 -7.71 22.00 3.19
N LEU A 46 -6.89 21.11 3.77
CA LEU A 46 -5.77 21.51 4.59
C LEU A 46 -4.56 21.92 3.74
N LYS A 47 -3.82 22.91 4.20
CA LYS A 47 -2.53 23.28 3.62
C LYS A 47 -1.45 22.32 4.12
N VAL A 48 -1.00 21.43 3.24
CA VAL A 48 -0.02 20.37 3.58
C VAL A 48 1.33 20.68 2.97
N ILE A 49 2.39 20.44 3.75
CA ILE A 49 3.77 20.44 3.28
C ILE A 49 4.36 19.05 3.52
N VAL A 50 5.00 18.49 2.50
CA VAL A 50 5.76 17.24 2.60
C VAL A 50 7.24 17.56 2.51
N LEU A 51 8.01 17.11 3.50
CA LEU A 51 9.46 17.24 3.52
C LEU A 51 10.09 15.87 3.27
N GLU A 52 10.97 15.81 2.27
CA GLU A 52 11.75 14.61 1.95
C GLU A 52 13.24 15.00 1.93
N LYS A 53 14.06 14.17 2.51
CA LYS A 53 15.50 14.46 2.58
C LYS A 53 16.25 14.06 1.30
N ASP A 54 15.73 13.06 0.58
CA ASP A 54 16.30 12.53 -0.66
C ASP A 54 15.34 12.86 -1.82
N SER A 55 14.90 11.87 -2.60
CA SER A 55 13.94 12.02 -3.67
C SER A 55 12.60 11.36 -3.35
N ILE A 56 11.53 11.86 -3.91
CA ILE A 56 10.17 11.31 -3.71
C ILE A 56 10.13 9.85 -4.13
N GLY A 57 9.66 8.98 -3.24
CA GLY A 57 9.47 7.56 -3.52
C GLY A 57 10.75 6.74 -3.70
N GLU A 58 11.94 7.33 -3.55
CA GLU A 58 13.22 6.69 -3.89
C GLU A 58 13.55 5.47 -3.02
N LYS A 59 13.10 5.43 -1.77
CA LYS A 59 13.42 4.35 -0.83
C LYS A 59 12.54 3.10 -1.07
N THR A 60 11.94 2.57 -0.03
CA THR A 60 11.11 1.35 -0.08
C THR A 60 10.02 1.41 -1.15
N THR A 61 9.37 2.56 -1.30
CA THR A 61 8.31 2.75 -2.30
C THR A 61 8.80 2.52 -3.73
N GLY A 62 9.96 3.08 -4.06
CA GLY A 62 10.56 2.91 -5.39
C GLY A 62 11.17 1.54 -5.65
N HIS A 63 11.23 0.67 -4.65
CA HIS A 63 11.82 -0.67 -4.74
C HIS A 63 10.80 -1.79 -4.41
N THR A 64 9.52 -1.46 -4.43
CA THR A 64 8.43 -2.43 -4.23
C THR A 64 8.31 -3.39 -5.42
N THR A 65 7.68 -4.54 -5.22
CA THR A 65 7.27 -5.43 -6.32
C THR A 65 6.04 -4.91 -7.09
N GLY A 66 5.41 -3.83 -6.63
CA GLY A 66 4.22 -3.24 -7.24
C GLY A 66 2.95 -4.05 -7.03
N LYS A 67 2.99 -5.13 -6.26
CA LYS A 67 1.83 -5.94 -5.94
C LYS A 67 1.04 -5.27 -4.81
N ILE A 68 -0.22 -4.95 -5.08
CA ILE A 68 -1.19 -4.48 -4.11
C ILE A 68 -2.12 -5.65 -3.82
N THR A 69 -2.23 -6.09 -2.58
CA THR A 69 -2.95 -7.32 -2.23
C THR A 69 -3.44 -7.29 -0.79
N SER A 70 -4.57 -7.93 -0.53
CA SER A 70 -5.02 -8.28 0.82
C SER A 70 -4.47 -9.63 1.28
N ALA A 71 -3.98 -10.47 0.37
CA ALA A 71 -3.45 -11.79 0.69
C ALA A 71 -1.92 -11.75 0.89
N HIS A 72 -1.49 -11.74 2.14
CA HIS A 72 -0.09 -11.68 2.56
C HIS A 72 0.44 -13.06 3.00
N GLY A 73 0.35 -14.07 2.12
CA GLY A 73 0.65 -15.45 2.44
C GLY A 73 -0.46 -16.13 3.24
N LEU A 74 -0.13 -17.00 4.18
CA LEU A 74 -1.07 -17.70 5.07
C LEU A 74 -1.23 -16.91 6.37
N PHE A 75 -1.85 -15.73 6.30
CA PHE A 75 -1.82 -14.77 7.41
C PHE A 75 -3.13 -14.67 8.18
N TYR A 76 -4.28 -14.93 7.55
CA TYR A 76 -5.57 -14.76 8.20
C TYR A 76 -5.83 -15.83 9.28
N ASN A 77 -5.48 -17.08 9.00
CA ASN A 77 -5.57 -18.14 9.99
C ASN A 77 -4.64 -17.85 11.19
N TYR A 78 -3.45 -17.30 10.95
CA TYR A 78 -2.57 -16.82 12.01
C TYR A 78 -3.22 -15.70 12.84
N LEU A 79 -3.85 -14.71 12.20
CA LEU A 79 -4.50 -13.59 12.90
C LEU A 79 -5.65 -14.08 13.81
N VAL A 80 -6.50 -14.97 13.30
CA VAL A 80 -7.60 -15.54 14.08
C VAL A 80 -7.07 -16.29 15.31
N ASN A 81 -6.05 -17.14 15.12
CA ASN A 81 -5.53 -17.99 16.20
C ASN A 81 -4.70 -17.22 17.24
N ASN A 82 -4.06 -16.11 16.89
CA ASN A 82 -3.17 -15.38 17.80
C ASN A 82 -3.78 -14.10 18.36
N PHE A 83 -4.85 -13.59 17.74
CA PHE A 83 -5.57 -12.41 18.18
C PHE A 83 -7.05 -12.74 18.37
N ASN A 84 -7.87 -12.57 17.35
CA ASN A 84 -9.28 -12.97 17.29
C ASN A 84 -9.85 -12.76 15.87
N GLU A 85 -11.09 -13.21 15.68
CA GLU A 85 -11.80 -13.07 14.39
C GLU A 85 -12.04 -11.61 14.00
N THR A 86 -12.42 -10.76 14.95
CA THR A 86 -12.67 -9.33 14.69
C THR A 86 -11.43 -8.65 14.16
N PHE A 87 -10.27 -8.91 14.76
CA PHE A 87 -9.01 -8.34 14.30
C PHE A 87 -8.65 -8.81 12.88
N ALA A 88 -8.85 -10.09 12.59
CA ALA A 88 -8.60 -10.66 11.26
C ALA A 88 -9.55 -10.07 10.20
N HIS A 89 -10.83 -9.90 10.56
CA HIS A 89 -11.82 -9.25 9.69
C HIS A 89 -11.47 -7.79 9.43
N ASP A 90 -11.14 -7.01 10.46
CA ASP A 90 -10.76 -5.61 10.31
C ASP A 90 -9.50 -5.45 9.44
N TYR A 91 -8.54 -6.36 9.59
CA TYR A 91 -7.36 -6.40 8.75
C TYR A 91 -7.69 -6.69 7.29
N LEU A 92 -8.55 -7.68 7.01
CA LEU A 92 -9.03 -8.00 5.66
C LEU A 92 -9.73 -6.79 5.05
N PHE A 93 -10.71 -6.23 5.76
CA PHE A 93 -11.53 -5.12 5.29
C PHE A 93 -10.66 -3.88 4.98
N ALA A 94 -9.73 -3.53 5.87
CA ALA A 94 -8.84 -2.38 5.67
C ALA A 94 -7.95 -2.54 4.43
N ASN A 95 -7.46 -3.76 4.14
CA ASN A 95 -6.67 -4.01 2.94
C ASN A 95 -7.50 -3.97 1.66
N GLU A 96 -8.70 -4.57 1.63
CA GLU A 96 -9.61 -4.51 0.50
C GLU A 96 -10.07 -3.06 0.21
N GLU A 97 -10.38 -2.31 1.26
CA GLU A 97 -10.69 -0.89 1.13
C GLU A 97 -9.51 -0.09 0.59
N ALA A 98 -8.29 -0.38 1.03
CA ALA A 98 -7.08 0.27 0.52
C ALA A 98 -6.85 -0.02 -0.97
N ILE A 99 -7.08 -1.26 -1.43
CA ILE A 99 -7.01 -1.62 -2.87
C ILE A 99 -8.02 -0.80 -3.66
N SER A 100 -9.27 -0.75 -3.19
CA SER A 100 -10.35 0.03 -3.81
C SER A 100 -10.03 1.52 -3.86
N ASN A 101 -9.52 2.08 -2.77
CA ASN A 101 -9.14 3.49 -2.68
C ASN A 101 -7.99 3.84 -3.61
N ILE A 102 -6.97 2.98 -3.74
CA ILE A 102 -5.86 3.16 -4.69
C ILE A 102 -6.42 3.19 -6.13
N LYS A 103 -7.28 2.24 -6.48
CA LYS A 103 -7.92 2.22 -7.80
C LYS A 103 -8.73 3.50 -8.07
N ASN A 104 -9.49 3.95 -7.08
CA ASN A 104 -10.27 5.19 -7.19
C ASN A 104 -9.37 6.42 -7.40
N ILE A 105 -8.25 6.52 -6.70
CA ILE A 105 -7.26 7.61 -6.91
C ILE A 105 -6.72 7.55 -8.34
N ILE A 106 -6.33 6.37 -8.82
CA ILE A 106 -5.82 6.17 -10.18
C ILE A 106 -6.82 6.68 -11.23
N ASP A 107 -8.10 6.33 -11.08
CA ASP A 107 -9.16 6.73 -12.00
C ASP A 107 -9.47 8.23 -11.91
N THR A 108 -9.64 8.74 -10.70
CA THR A 108 -10.02 10.15 -10.45
C THR A 108 -8.93 11.12 -10.89
N GLU A 109 -7.66 10.78 -10.63
CA GLU A 109 -6.51 11.61 -11.00
C GLU A 109 -5.95 11.24 -12.39
N ASN A 110 -6.58 10.29 -13.11
CA ASN A 110 -6.19 9.82 -14.44
C ASN A 110 -4.70 9.42 -14.52
N ILE A 111 -4.23 8.66 -13.50
CA ILE A 111 -2.84 8.23 -13.39
C ILE A 111 -2.57 7.10 -14.39
N LYS A 112 -1.60 7.30 -15.27
CA LYS A 112 -1.15 6.27 -16.23
C LYS A 112 -0.08 5.40 -15.58
N CYS A 113 -0.48 4.25 -15.05
CA CYS A 113 0.40 3.36 -14.28
C CYS A 113 0.17 1.86 -14.57
N ASP A 114 -0.53 1.54 -15.68
CA ASP A 114 -0.79 0.15 -16.11
C ASP A 114 -1.36 -0.74 -15.00
N PHE A 115 -2.31 -0.19 -14.22
CA PHE A 115 -2.96 -0.92 -13.15
C PHE A 115 -3.85 -2.04 -13.72
N GLU A 116 -3.62 -3.27 -13.26
CA GLU A 116 -4.40 -4.44 -13.66
C GLU A 116 -4.82 -5.27 -12.44
N TYR A 117 -6.05 -5.79 -12.49
CA TYR A 117 -6.49 -6.83 -11.55
C TYR A 117 -6.00 -8.19 -12.03
N LYS A 118 -5.33 -8.91 -11.15
CA LYS A 118 -4.86 -10.28 -11.40
C LYS A 118 -5.21 -11.18 -10.21
N SER A 119 -5.48 -12.45 -10.50
CA SER A 119 -5.65 -13.45 -9.44
C SER A 119 -4.35 -13.67 -8.69
N ASN A 120 -4.45 -13.74 -7.38
CA ASN A 120 -3.35 -14.16 -6.51
C ASN A 120 -3.46 -15.64 -6.22
N PHE A 121 -2.34 -16.37 -6.29
CA PHE A 121 -2.29 -17.79 -6.02
C PHE A 121 -1.27 -18.09 -4.94
N ILE A 122 -1.66 -18.93 -3.99
CA ILE A 122 -0.76 -19.56 -3.02
C ILE A 122 -0.71 -21.05 -3.36
N TYR A 123 0.48 -21.59 -3.52
CA TYR A 123 0.68 -22.99 -3.84
C TYR A 123 1.84 -23.58 -3.03
N THR A 124 1.83 -24.89 -2.91
CA THR A 124 2.96 -25.63 -2.33
C THR A 124 3.23 -26.91 -3.12
N THR A 125 4.49 -27.32 -3.14
CA THR A 125 4.94 -28.64 -3.60
C THR A 125 5.13 -29.62 -2.45
N ASN A 126 5.03 -29.12 -1.20
CA ASN A 126 5.22 -29.93 0.02
C ASN A 126 3.88 -30.39 0.57
N LYS A 127 3.64 -31.70 0.58
CA LYS A 127 2.38 -32.29 1.07
C LYS A 127 2.06 -31.93 2.53
N SER A 128 3.07 -31.69 3.36
CA SER A 128 2.87 -31.32 4.77
C SER A 128 2.25 -29.92 4.95
N GLU A 129 2.35 -29.03 3.96
CA GLU A 129 1.83 -27.66 4.01
C GLU A 129 0.40 -27.54 3.46
N VAL A 130 -0.11 -28.59 2.80
CA VAL A 130 -1.46 -28.57 2.19
C VAL A 130 -2.55 -28.24 3.20
N ASN A 131 -2.44 -28.78 4.43
CA ASN A 131 -3.43 -28.52 5.47
C ASN A 131 -3.40 -27.05 5.95
N GLN A 132 -2.25 -26.40 5.93
CA GLN A 132 -2.15 -24.98 6.27
C GLN A 132 -2.83 -24.11 5.22
N ILE A 133 -2.66 -24.42 3.93
CA ILE A 133 -3.36 -23.71 2.84
C ILE A 133 -4.87 -23.93 2.94
N LYS A 134 -5.34 -25.15 3.25
CA LYS A 134 -6.77 -25.41 3.44
C LYS A 134 -7.34 -24.61 4.61
N ALA A 135 -6.66 -24.61 5.75
CA ALA A 135 -7.08 -23.83 6.92
C ALA A 135 -7.16 -22.32 6.61
N GLU A 136 -6.21 -21.79 5.85
CA GLU A 136 -6.25 -20.39 5.39
C GLU A 136 -7.46 -20.13 4.49
N VAL A 137 -7.72 -20.98 3.52
CA VAL A 137 -8.89 -20.85 2.62
C VAL A 137 -10.20 -20.91 3.40
N GLU A 138 -10.34 -21.84 4.35
CA GLU A 138 -11.51 -21.93 5.24
C GLU A 138 -11.69 -20.65 6.06
N THR A 139 -10.59 -20.15 6.63
CA THR A 139 -10.60 -18.91 7.41
C THR A 139 -11.01 -17.70 6.56
N VAL A 140 -10.41 -17.52 5.38
CA VAL A 140 -10.74 -16.38 4.49
C VAL A 140 -12.20 -16.44 4.05
N ASN A 141 -12.71 -17.64 3.68
CA ASN A 141 -14.12 -17.82 3.31
C ASN A 141 -15.09 -17.52 4.46
N TYR A 142 -14.66 -17.73 5.71
CA TYR A 142 -15.44 -17.43 6.90
C TYR A 142 -15.46 -15.93 7.22
N LEU A 143 -14.35 -15.24 6.98
CA LEU A 143 -14.22 -13.81 7.23
C LEU A 143 -14.95 -12.92 6.21
N GLY A 144 -15.24 -13.43 5.01
CA GLY A 144 -15.93 -12.74 3.92
C GLY A 144 -15.02 -12.56 2.71
#